data_2e759567365288ddbe0473c3001084d6
#
_entry.id   2e759567365288ddbe0473c3001084d6
#
_cell.length_a   1.000
_cell.length_b   1.000
_cell.length_c   1.000
_cell.angle_alpha   90.00
_cell.angle_beta   90.00
_cell.angle_gamma   90.00
#
_symmetry.space_group_name_H-M   'P 1'
#
loop_
_entity.id
_entity.type
_entity.pdbx_description
1 polymer ?
#
loop_
_entity_poly.entity_id
_entity_poly.type
_entity_poly.pdbx_seq_one_letter_code
_entity_poly.pdbx_strand_id
1 'polypeptide(L)' 'MAQVAITVGPPPPVVETRGPAPYAGAVWVGGYHRWDGAHYVWVPGSWQRPPHPGARWEPGKWDHDHGGYHWHEGRWK' A
#
# COMPACT_ATOMS: atom_id res chain seq x y z
N MET A 1 -23.69 12.69 5.49
CA MET A 1 -22.44 13.47 5.55
C MET A 1 -21.66 13.23 4.26
N ALA A 2 -21.29 14.29 3.58
CA ALA A 2 -20.55 14.16 2.33
C ALA A 2 -19.10 13.78 2.60
N GLN A 3 -18.57 12.87 1.81
CA GLN A 3 -17.14 12.57 1.86
C GLN A 3 -16.36 13.70 1.21
N VAL A 4 -15.24 14.04 1.81
CA VAL A 4 -14.32 14.99 1.22
C VAL A 4 -13.46 14.25 0.19
N ALA A 5 -13.52 14.71 -1.06
CA ALA A 5 -12.72 14.12 -2.12
C ALA A 5 -11.24 14.45 -1.92
N ILE A 6 -10.37 13.48 -2.16
CA ILE A 6 -8.94 13.72 -2.19
C ILE A 6 -8.60 14.22 -3.58
N THR A 7 -8.24 15.49 -3.68
CA THR A 7 -8.01 16.14 -4.98
C THR A 7 -6.53 16.22 -5.37
N VAL A 8 -5.63 15.94 -4.44
CA VAL A 8 -4.18 15.96 -4.67
C VAL A 8 -3.70 14.52 -4.80
N GLY A 9 -2.98 14.21 -5.88
CA GLY A 9 -2.45 12.88 -6.08
C GLY A 9 -1.37 12.50 -5.09
N PRO A 10 -1.17 11.20 -4.85
CA PRO A 10 -0.12 10.75 -3.94
C PRO A 10 1.26 11.06 -4.51
N PRO A 11 2.25 11.29 -3.63
CA PRO A 11 3.64 11.39 -4.07
C PRO A 11 4.11 10.06 -4.68
N PRO A 12 5.22 10.08 -5.42
CA PRO A 12 5.81 8.81 -5.86
C PRO A 12 6.13 7.91 -4.68
N PRO A 13 6.06 6.58 -4.85
CA PRO A 13 6.43 5.67 -3.78
C PRO A 13 7.86 5.89 -3.31
N VAL A 14 8.08 5.73 -2.01
CA VAL A 14 9.41 5.82 -1.43
C VAL A 14 10.19 4.56 -1.83
N VAL A 15 11.44 4.75 -2.27
CA VAL A 15 12.32 3.62 -2.56
C VAL A 15 12.82 3.07 -1.23
N GLU A 16 12.48 1.82 -0.94
CA GLU A 16 12.85 1.19 0.31
C GLU A 16 13.89 0.10 0.10
N THR A 17 14.82 -0.02 1.05
CA THR A 17 15.75 -1.13 1.09
C THR A 17 15.12 -2.24 1.92
N ARG A 18 14.78 -3.37 1.28
CA ARG A 18 14.11 -4.47 2.01
C ARG A 18 15.08 -5.34 2.81
N GLY A 19 16.33 -5.36 2.45
CA GLY A 19 17.26 -6.31 3.03
C GLY A 19 16.91 -7.77 2.68
N PRO A 20 17.61 -8.73 3.28
CA PRO A 20 17.31 -10.14 3.04
C PRO A 20 16.04 -10.58 3.77
N ALA A 21 15.35 -11.58 3.21
CA ALA A 21 14.18 -12.17 3.87
C ALA A 21 14.57 -12.73 5.23
N PRO A 22 13.84 -12.42 6.30
CA PRO A 22 14.19 -12.88 7.65
C PRO A 22 13.95 -14.37 7.90
N TYR A 23 13.16 -15.02 7.04
CA TYR A 23 12.91 -16.44 7.10
C TYR A 23 12.45 -16.94 5.74
N ALA A 24 12.57 -18.25 5.50
CA ALA A 24 12.12 -18.84 4.24
C ALA A 24 10.62 -18.67 4.08
N GLY A 25 10.21 -18.28 2.88
CA GLY A 25 8.79 -18.06 2.59
C GLY A 25 8.25 -16.70 2.97
N ALA A 26 9.06 -15.82 3.55
CA ALA A 26 8.62 -14.45 3.83
C ALA A 26 8.31 -13.73 2.51
N VAL A 27 7.25 -12.92 2.51
CA VAL A 27 6.83 -12.14 1.36
C VAL A 27 6.96 -10.66 1.69
N TRP A 28 7.57 -9.91 0.78
CA TRP A 28 7.68 -8.47 0.96
C TRP A 28 6.35 -7.80 0.61
N VAL A 29 5.80 -7.08 1.58
CA VAL A 29 4.62 -6.25 1.38
C VAL A 29 5.14 -4.81 1.31
N GLY A 30 5.11 -4.23 0.11
CA GLY A 30 5.64 -2.90 -0.12
C GLY A 30 4.90 -1.84 0.66
N GLY A 31 5.60 -0.75 0.98
CA GLY A 31 4.98 0.40 1.60
C GLY A 31 4.04 1.13 0.66
N TYR A 32 3.29 2.05 1.21
CA TYR A 32 2.36 2.84 0.43
C TYR A 32 2.07 4.16 1.14
N HIS A 33 1.49 5.10 0.40
CA HIS A 33 1.01 6.34 1.00
C HIS A 33 -0.44 6.16 1.44
N ARG A 34 -0.74 6.46 2.70
CA ARG A 34 -2.12 6.56 3.18
C ARG A 34 -2.52 8.02 3.30
N TRP A 35 -3.80 8.29 3.24
CA TRP A 35 -4.34 9.63 3.46
C TRP A 35 -4.86 9.73 4.88
N ASP A 36 -4.38 10.74 5.62
CA ASP A 36 -4.76 10.90 7.03
C ASP A 36 -5.91 11.88 7.24
N GLY A 37 -6.48 12.39 6.16
CA GLY A 37 -7.52 13.43 6.18
C GLY A 37 -7.01 14.79 5.74
N ALA A 38 -5.70 14.99 5.73
CA ALA A 38 -5.06 16.25 5.35
C ALA A 38 -3.79 16.06 4.53
N HIS A 39 -3.06 14.97 4.75
CA HIS A 39 -1.76 14.73 4.12
C HIS A 39 -1.61 13.27 3.74
N TYR A 40 -0.73 13.02 2.76
CA TYR A 40 -0.24 11.69 2.50
C TYR A 40 0.85 11.34 3.49
N VAL A 41 0.75 10.16 4.09
CA VAL A 41 1.71 9.66 5.07
C VAL A 41 2.24 8.33 4.56
N TRP A 42 3.56 8.18 4.54
CA TRP A 42 4.18 6.95 4.09
C TRP A 42 4.06 5.87 5.16
N VAL A 43 3.53 4.71 4.75
CA VAL A 43 3.48 3.51 5.58
C VAL A 43 4.59 2.58 5.08
N PRO A 44 5.60 2.30 5.89
CA PRO A 44 6.72 1.46 5.45
C PRO A 44 6.29 0.05 5.10
N GLY A 45 6.98 -0.54 4.13
CA GLY A 45 6.80 -1.95 3.81
C GLY A 45 7.41 -2.85 4.87
N SER A 46 7.06 -4.12 4.83
CA SER A 46 7.55 -5.09 5.78
C SER A 46 7.50 -6.50 5.20
N TRP A 47 8.30 -7.39 5.77
CA TRP A 47 8.23 -8.81 5.48
C TRP A 47 7.06 -9.42 6.25
N GLN A 48 6.24 -10.20 5.55
CA GLN A 48 5.04 -10.81 6.14
C GLN A 48 5.03 -12.30 5.88
N ARG A 49 4.44 -13.03 6.81
CA ARG A 49 4.17 -14.44 6.64
C ARG A 49 2.89 -14.58 5.82
N PRO A 50 2.92 -15.30 4.68
CA PRO A 50 1.69 -15.52 3.92
C PRO A 50 0.68 -16.33 4.75
N PRO A 51 -0.62 -16.07 4.56
CA PRO A 51 -1.65 -16.76 5.34
C PRO A 51 -1.81 -18.24 5.01
N HIS A 52 -1.31 -18.66 3.86
CA HIS A 52 -1.28 -20.07 3.46
C HIS A 52 -0.16 -20.28 2.46
N PRO A 53 0.32 -21.54 2.29
CA PRO A 53 1.38 -21.80 1.31
C PRO A 53 0.97 -21.38 -0.09
N GLY A 54 1.90 -20.70 -0.78
CA GLY A 54 1.65 -20.24 -2.15
C GLY A 54 0.85 -18.95 -2.25
N ALA A 55 0.43 -18.37 -1.14
CA ALA A 55 -0.26 -17.08 -1.18
C ALA A 55 0.65 -16.00 -1.75
N ARG A 56 0.06 -15.11 -2.55
CA ARG A 56 0.78 -13.98 -3.14
C ARG A 56 0.14 -12.68 -2.67
N TRP A 57 1.00 -11.68 -2.47
CA TRP A 57 0.52 -10.35 -2.10
C TRP A 57 0.21 -9.54 -3.35
N GLU A 58 -1.01 -9.02 -3.44
CA GLU A 58 -1.42 -8.08 -4.47
C GLU A 58 -1.41 -6.69 -3.86
N PRO A 59 -0.49 -5.80 -4.29
CA PRO A 59 -0.39 -4.47 -3.69
C PRO A 59 -1.65 -3.65 -3.89
N GLY A 60 -1.92 -2.77 -2.93
CA GLY A 60 -2.92 -1.74 -3.10
C GLY A 60 -2.48 -0.69 -4.11
N LYS A 61 -3.40 0.16 -4.50
CA LYS A 61 -3.10 1.21 -5.46
C LYS A 61 -4.04 2.39 -5.28
N TRP A 62 -3.57 3.54 -5.73
CA TRP A 62 -4.38 4.74 -5.85
C TRP A 62 -4.93 4.84 -7.27
N ASP A 63 -6.23 5.08 -7.40
CA ASP A 63 -6.87 5.37 -8.67
C ASP A 63 -7.36 6.81 -8.69
N HIS A 64 -7.41 7.39 -9.88
CA HIS A 64 -7.88 8.75 -10.09
C HIS A 64 -9.07 8.74 -11.04
N ASP A 65 -10.17 9.37 -10.63
CA ASP A 65 -11.35 9.55 -11.46
C ASP A 65 -11.97 10.91 -11.20
N HIS A 66 -13.22 11.11 -11.64
CA HIS A 66 -13.93 12.39 -11.51
C HIS A 66 -14.14 12.80 -10.05
N GLY A 67 -14.23 11.83 -9.14
CA GLY A 67 -14.42 12.09 -7.72
C GLY A 67 -13.14 12.32 -6.95
N GLY A 68 -11.98 12.29 -7.62
CA GLY A 68 -10.68 12.46 -6.99
C GLY A 68 -9.88 11.17 -6.93
N TYR A 69 -9.02 11.06 -5.93
CA TYR A 69 -8.16 9.89 -5.75
C TYR A 69 -8.77 8.93 -4.76
N HIS A 70 -8.72 7.64 -5.07
CA HIS A 70 -9.30 6.57 -4.26
C HIS A 70 -8.28 5.48 -4.02
N TRP A 71 -8.19 5.02 -2.77
CA TRP A 71 -7.30 3.94 -2.38
C TRP A 71 -7.99 2.60 -2.48
N HIS A 72 -7.34 1.64 -3.12
CA HIS A 72 -7.74 0.24 -3.15
C HIS A 72 -6.76 -0.56 -2.32
N GLU A 73 -7.27 -1.23 -1.29
CA GLU A 73 -6.43 -2.01 -0.38
C GLU A 73 -5.74 -3.16 -1.10
N GLY A 74 -4.50 -3.44 -0.69
CA GLY A 74 -3.83 -4.66 -1.09
C GLY A 74 -4.47 -5.88 -0.44
N ARG A 75 -4.19 -7.04 -0.98
CA ARG A 75 -4.77 -8.27 -0.46
C ARG A 75 -3.91 -9.47 -0.80
N TRP A 76 -4.12 -10.54 -0.04
CA TRP A 76 -3.53 -11.83 -0.33
C TRP A 76 -4.42 -12.60 -1.30
N LYS A 77 -3.77 -13.29 -2.22
CA LYS A 77 -4.45 -14.20 -3.16
C LYS A 77 -4.02 -15.63 -2.95
#